data_7917921f606c76e4cd5c0e0618ae7931
#
_entry.id   7917921f606c76e4cd5c0e0618ae7931
#
_cell.length_a   1.000
_cell.length_b   1.000
_cell.length_c   1.000
_cell.angle_alpha   90.00
_cell.angle_beta   90.00
_cell.angle_gamma   90.00
#
_symmetry.space_group_name_H-M   'P 1'
#
loop_
_entity.id
_entity.type
_entity.pdbx_description
1 polymer ?
#
loop_
_entity_poly.entity_id
_entity_poly.type
_entity_poly.pdbx_seq_one_letter_code
_entity_poly.pdbx_strand_id
1 'polypeptide(L)'
;MFVELFEYNAKSNEELIFCFQDQSTKLIEKSLSLLNHIVNAHQIWLARILGHSPVGVWDIRNLSDVEVLDKKNHLLTFELLDAVELKKLILYSNSAGSVYSNTIEDILFHIINHSTYHRGQIAMEFRGAGIGPLVTDYIFYRRREQV
;
A
#
# COMPACT_ATOMS: atom_id res chain seq x y z
N MET A 1 11.59 3.71 -13.10
CA MET A 1 10.12 3.48 -13.14
C MET A 1 9.57 3.07 -11.77
N PHE A 2 10.03 1.99 -11.12
CA PHE A 2 9.51 1.59 -9.79
C PHE A 2 9.75 2.63 -8.69
N VAL A 3 10.89 3.31 -8.66
CA VAL A 3 11.15 4.39 -7.69
C VAL A 3 10.03 5.43 -7.75
N GLU A 4 9.74 5.98 -8.92
CA GLU A 4 8.66 6.99 -9.12
C GLU A 4 7.28 6.46 -8.74
N LEU A 5 6.99 5.18 -9.04
CA LEU A 5 5.72 4.56 -8.70
C LEU A 5 5.57 4.37 -7.18
N PHE A 6 6.65 4.04 -6.47
CA PHE A 6 6.62 3.94 -5.01
C PHE A 6 6.64 5.30 -4.32
N GLU A 7 7.25 6.33 -4.88
CA GLU A 7 7.10 7.72 -4.44
C GLU A 7 5.63 8.18 -4.53
N TYR A 8 5.00 7.92 -5.67
CA TYR A 8 3.56 8.15 -5.85
C TYR A 8 2.72 7.38 -4.81
N ASN A 9 3.03 6.09 -4.60
CA ASN A 9 2.28 5.25 -3.67
C ASN A 9 2.43 5.75 -2.23
N ALA A 10 3.65 6.09 -1.81
CA ALA A 10 3.95 6.66 -0.50
C ALA A 10 3.20 7.96 -0.27
N LYS A 11 3.24 8.88 -1.25
CA LYS A 11 2.55 10.16 -1.16
C LYS A 11 1.03 10.00 -1.09
N SER A 12 0.47 9.11 -1.90
CA SER A 12 -0.97 8.83 -1.89
C SER A 12 -1.44 8.22 -0.57
N ASN A 13 -0.63 7.33 0.03
CA ASN A 13 -0.94 6.76 1.35
C ASN A 13 -0.82 7.81 2.46
N GLU A 14 0.22 8.64 2.43
CA GLU A 14 0.41 9.74 3.40
C GLU A 14 -0.79 10.71 3.38
N GLU A 15 -1.21 11.14 2.20
CA GLU A 15 -2.36 12.04 2.02
C GLU A 15 -3.66 11.38 2.51
N LEU A 16 -3.83 10.07 2.25
CA LEU A 16 -4.98 9.31 2.73
C LEU A 16 -4.98 9.18 4.26
N ILE A 17 -3.85 8.86 4.88
CA ILE A 17 -3.69 8.80 6.33
C ILE A 17 -4.04 10.16 6.96
N PHE A 18 -3.57 11.25 6.37
CA PHE A 18 -3.90 12.61 6.81
C PHE A 18 -5.41 12.88 6.77
N CYS A 19 -6.11 12.45 5.70
CA CYS A 19 -7.57 12.56 5.62
C CYS A 19 -8.28 11.81 6.76
N PHE A 20 -7.79 10.64 7.17
CA PHE A 20 -8.34 9.89 8.31
C PHE A 20 -8.14 10.61 9.65
N GLN A 21 -7.06 11.37 9.82
CA GLN A 21 -6.79 12.11 11.05
C GLN A 21 -7.80 13.23 11.29
N ASP A 22 -8.39 13.78 10.24
CA ASP A 22 -9.30 14.94 10.26
C ASP A 22 -10.79 14.56 10.35
N GLN A 23 -11.16 13.27 10.31
CA GLN A 23 -12.55 12.84 10.20
C GLN A 23 -13.12 12.24 11.50
N SER A 24 -14.42 12.49 11.77
CA SER A 24 -15.13 11.90 12.90
C SER A 24 -15.45 10.41 12.69
N THR A 25 -15.34 9.66 13.72
CA THR A 25 -15.07 8.24 13.84
C THR A 25 -16.05 7.21 13.24
N LYS A 26 -17.30 7.51 12.96
CA LYS A 26 -18.30 6.45 12.66
C LYS A 26 -18.29 5.86 11.23
N LEU A 27 -17.73 6.61 10.28
CA LEU A 27 -17.66 6.20 8.86
C LEU A 27 -16.36 5.51 8.49
N ILE A 28 -15.45 5.46 9.44
CA ILE A 28 -14.04 5.18 9.25
C ILE A 28 -13.71 3.68 9.37
N GLU A 29 -14.52 2.87 10.10
CA GLU A 29 -14.12 1.50 10.40
C GLU A 29 -13.85 0.63 9.15
N LYS A 30 -14.74 0.64 8.18
CA LYS A 30 -14.54 -0.13 6.94
C LYS A 30 -13.40 0.44 6.10
N SER A 31 -13.33 1.75 5.96
CA SER A 31 -12.26 2.43 5.24
C SER A 31 -10.91 2.29 5.96
N LEU A 32 -10.89 2.35 7.29
CA LEU A 32 -9.69 2.10 8.09
C LEU A 32 -9.21 0.65 7.97
N SER A 33 -10.14 -0.32 7.91
CA SER A 33 -9.81 -1.72 7.63
C SER A 33 -9.15 -1.89 6.26
N LEU A 34 -9.66 -1.19 5.24
CA LEU A 34 -9.06 -1.19 3.90
C LEU A 34 -7.68 -0.52 3.88
N LEU A 35 -7.50 0.58 4.61
CA LEU A 35 -6.19 1.22 4.75
C LEU A 35 -5.18 0.29 5.44
N ASN A 36 -5.58 -0.38 6.53
CA ASN A 36 -4.75 -1.40 7.18
C ASN A 36 -4.38 -2.52 6.20
N HIS A 37 -5.35 -2.98 5.41
CA HIS A 37 -5.13 -4.03 4.41
C HIS A 37 -4.12 -3.62 3.33
N ILE A 38 -4.17 -2.38 2.84
CA ILE A 38 -3.16 -1.83 1.92
C ILE A 38 -1.75 -1.95 2.51
N VAL A 39 -1.57 -1.47 3.73
CA VAL A 39 -0.26 -1.43 4.40
C VAL A 39 0.21 -2.83 4.80
N ASN A 40 -0.71 -3.69 5.26
CA ASN A 40 -0.41 -5.08 5.57
C ASN A 40 0.03 -5.86 4.32
N ALA A 41 -0.68 -5.70 3.21
CA ALA A 41 -0.32 -6.38 1.96
C ALA A 41 1.06 -5.96 1.47
N HIS A 42 1.42 -4.68 1.55
CA HIS A 42 2.75 -4.19 1.24
C HIS A 42 3.81 -4.89 2.11
N GLN A 43 3.61 -4.92 3.42
CA GLN A 43 4.54 -5.60 4.35
C GLN A 43 4.65 -7.10 4.06
N ILE A 44 3.54 -7.78 3.82
CA ILE A 44 3.52 -9.23 3.53
C ILE A 44 4.35 -9.55 2.28
N TRP A 45 4.20 -8.76 1.21
CA TRP A 45 4.95 -8.98 -0.01
C TRP A 45 6.44 -8.67 0.14
N LEU A 46 6.81 -7.62 0.88
CA LEU A 46 8.20 -7.36 1.24
C LEU A 46 8.79 -8.48 2.10
N ALA A 47 8.03 -8.99 3.07
CA ALA A 47 8.45 -10.10 3.90
C ALA A 47 8.76 -11.35 3.09
N ARG A 48 7.97 -11.65 2.05
CA ARG A 48 8.23 -12.76 1.11
C ARG A 48 9.53 -12.57 0.33
N ILE A 49 9.82 -11.36 -0.13
CA ILE A 49 11.05 -11.05 -0.86
C ILE A 49 12.28 -11.13 0.06
N LEU A 50 12.17 -10.60 1.27
CA LEU A 50 13.28 -10.43 2.22
C LEU A 50 13.46 -11.61 3.18
N GLY A 51 12.53 -12.59 3.18
CA GLY A 51 12.56 -13.71 4.13
C GLY A 51 12.22 -13.31 5.56
N HIS A 52 11.42 -12.26 5.75
CA HIS A 52 10.96 -11.79 7.06
C HIS A 52 9.62 -12.42 7.45
N SER A 53 9.24 -12.28 8.72
CA SER A 53 7.91 -12.68 9.19
C SER A 53 6.84 -11.70 8.71
N PRO A 54 5.76 -12.21 8.07
CA PRO A 54 4.66 -11.35 7.64
C PRO A 54 3.73 -11.00 8.81
N VAL A 55 3.03 -9.87 8.68
CA VAL A 55 1.87 -9.53 9.51
C VAL A 55 0.62 -10.27 9.02
N GLY A 56 -0.47 -10.24 9.80
CA GLY A 56 -1.76 -10.75 9.34
C GLY A 56 -2.38 -9.85 8.26
N VAL A 57 -3.02 -10.47 7.28
CA VAL A 57 -3.63 -9.77 6.11
C VAL A 57 -4.65 -8.72 6.56
N TRP A 58 -5.43 -9.01 7.59
CA TRP A 58 -6.49 -8.16 8.13
C TRP A 58 -6.20 -7.67 9.55
N ASP A 59 -4.93 -7.63 9.95
CA ASP A 59 -4.55 -7.02 11.23
C ASP A 59 -4.97 -5.55 11.25
N ILE A 60 -5.63 -5.16 12.34
CA ILE A 60 -6.09 -3.79 12.54
C ILE A 60 -5.18 -3.09 13.54
N ARG A 61 -4.62 -1.97 13.14
CA ARG A 61 -3.82 -1.06 13.95
C ARG A 61 -4.51 0.29 14.07
N ASN A 62 -4.18 1.02 15.13
CA ASN A 62 -4.54 2.43 15.20
C ASN A 62 -3.81 3.21 14.07
N LEU A 63 -4.30 4.39 13.76
CA LEU A 63 -3.83 5.18 12.62
C LEU A 63 -2.33 5.55 12.72
N SER A 64 -1.84 5.83 13.94
CA SER A 64 -0.42 6.12 14.18
C SER A 64 0.48 4.94 13.83
N ASP A 65 0.08 3.72 14.22
CA ASP A 65 0.84 2.50 13.92
C ASP A 65 0.78 2.12 12.44
N VAL A 66 -0.34 2.42 11.77
CA VAL A 66 -0.47 2.27 10.30
C VAL A 66 0.53 3.19 9.60
N GLU A 67 0.61 4.46 10.02
CA GLU A 67 1.56 5.44 9.46
C GLU A 67 3.01 4.99 9.62
N VAL A 68 3.37 4.50 10.82
CA VAL A 68 4.72 3.98 11.10
C VAL A 68 5.05 2.79 10.20
N LEU A 69 4.12 1.84 10.06
CA LEU A 69 4.33 0.66 9.22
C LEU A 69 4.42 1.03 7.74
N ASP A 70 3.59 1.94 7.25
CA ASP A 70 3.62 2.41 5.86
C ASP A 70 4.97 3.07 5.52
N LYS A 71 5.45 3.96 6.36
CA LYS A 71 6.79 4.59 6.21
C LYS A 71 7.91 3.56 6.19
N LYS A 72 7.87 2.58 7.09
CA LYS A 72 8.86 1.49 7.14
C LYS A 72 8.83 0.64 5.87
N ASN A 73 7.64 0.30 5.37
CA ASN A 73 7.48 -0.46 4.13
C ASN A 73 8.11 0.27 2.94
N HIS A 74 7.84 1.56 2.79
CA HIS A 74 8.40 2.36 1.70
C HIS A 74 9.91 2.50 1.80
N LEU A 75 10.45 2.73 3.00
CA LEU A 75 11.91 2.78 3.22
C LEU A 75 12.58 1.47 2.78
N LEU A 76 12.07 0.33 3.25
CA LEU A 76 12.57 -0.99 2.86
C LEU A 76 12.44 -1.25 1.35
N THR A 77 11.37 -0.75 0.73
CA THR A 77 11.18 -0.88 -0.72
C THR A 77 12.25 -0.08 -1.48
N PHE A 78 12.55 1.14 -1.08
CA PHE A 78 13.60 1.94 -1.73
C PHE A 78 14.98 1.30 -1.55
N GLU A 79 15.30 0.81 -0.36
CA GLU A 79 16.55 0.05 -0.12
C GLU A 79 16.61 -1.22 -1.01
N LEU A 80 15.49 -1.93 -1.15
CA LEU A 80 15.40 -3.11 -2.01
C LEU A 80 15.66 -2.75 -3.48
N LEU A 81 15.06 -1.67 -3.98
CA LEU A 81 15.17 -1.25 -5.38
C LEU A 81 16.59 -0.90 -5.81
N ASP A 82 17.43 -0.45 -4.87
CA ASP A 82 18.83 -0.13 -5.13
C ASP A 82 19.72 -1.37 -5.33
N ALA A 83 19.30 -2.54 -4.84
CA ALA A 83 20.15 -3.73 -4.75
C ALA A 83 19.57 -4.98 -5.43
N VAL A 84 18.32 -4.97 -5.88
CA VAL A 84 17.60 -6.18 -6.28
C VAL A 84 17.68 -6.46 -7.78
N GLU A 85 17.79 -7.74 -8.11
CA GLU A 85 17.54 -8.24 -9.47
C GLU A 85 16.03 -8.44 -9.67
N LEU A 86 15.39 -7.56 -10.44
CA LEU A 86 13.93 -7.53 -10.64
C LEU A 86 13.36 -8.83 -11.22
N LYS A 87 14.15 -9.55 -12.01
CA LYS A 87 13.74 -10.84 -12.63
C LYS A 87 13.92 -12.05 -11.71
N LYS A 88 14.51 -11.87 -10.53
CA LYS A 88 14.64 -12.94 -9.55
C LYS A 88 13.25 -13.47 -9.15
N LEU A 89 13.13 -14.81 -9.15
CA LEU A 89 11.92 -15.51 -8.74
C LEU A 89 11.84 -15.66 -7.21
N ILE A 90 10.67 -15.39 -6.67
CA ILE A 90 10.33 -15.60 -5.26
C ILE A 90 9.26 -16.69 -5.18
N LEU A 91 9.58 -17.77 -4.44
CA LEU A 91 8.61 -18.80 -4.10
C LEU A 91 7.86 -18.41 -2.83
N TYR A 92 6.55 -18.58 -2.83
CA TYR A 92 5.71 -18.33 -1.66
C TYR A 92 4.48 -19.24 -1.67
N SER A 93 3.87 -19.43 -0.50
CA SER A 93 2.60 -20.14 -0.37
C SER A 93 1.47 -19.17 -0.02
N ASN A 94 0.27 -19.44 -0.53
CA ASN A 94 -0.94 -18.78 -0.07
C ASN A 94 -1.46 -19.39 1.24
N SER A 95 -2.56 -18.83 1.79
CA SER A 95 -3.19 -19.33 3.02
C SER A 95 -3.77 -20.75 2.89
N ALA A 96 -4.00 -21.22 1.67
CA ALA A 96 -4.46 -22.58 1.39
C ALA A 96 -3.30 -23.59 1.21
N GLY A 97 -2.05 -23.14 1.33
CA GLY A 97 -0.85 -23.97 1.17
C GLY A 97 -0.42 -24.21 -0.29
N SER A 98 -1.10 -23.59 -1.27
CA SER A 98 -0.66 -23.66 -2.67
C SER A 98 0.61 -22.85 -2.89
N VAL A 99 1.57 -23.42 -3.60
CA VAL A 99 2.87 -22.78 -3.87
C VAL A 99 2.83 -22.06 -5.21
N TYR A 100 3.34 -20.85 -5.23
CA TYR A 100 3.45 -19.98 -6.41
C TYR A 100 4.86 -19.42 -6.55
N SER A 101 5.16 -18.94 -7.74
CA SER A 101 6.41 -18.27 -8.05
C SER A 101 6.14 -17.07 -8.93
N ASN A 102 6.63 -15.91 -8.52
CA ASN A 102 6.56 -14.67 -9.29
C ASN A 102 7.91 -13.94 -9.24
N THR A 103 8.17 -13.12 -10.24
CA THR A 103 9.34 -12.23 -10.21
C THR A 103 9.17 -11.13 -9.19
N ILE A 104 10.28 -10.54 -8.73
CA ILE A 104 10.22 -9.38 -7.84
C ILE A 104 9.49 -8.21 -8.53
N GLU A 105 9.68 -8.01 -9.83
CA GLU A 105 8.95 -6.94 -10.54
C GLU A 105 7.44 -7.17 -10.58
N ASP A 106 6.95 -8.42 -10.72
CA ASP A 106 5.53 -8.74 -10.64
C ASP A 106 4.97 -8.38 -9.25
N ILE A 107 5.73 -8.73 -8.21
CA ILE A 107 5.36 -8.45 -6.82
C ILE A 107 5.32 -6.94 -6.56
N LEU A 108 6.32 -6.20 -6.99
CA LEU A 108 6.37 -4.75 -6.84
C LEU A 108 5.23 -4.06 -7.59
N PHE A 109 4.94 -4.49 -8.81
CA PHE A 109 3.80 -3.99 -9.56
C PHE A 109 2.48 -4.30 -8.87
N HIS A 110 2.34 -5.53 -8.35
CA HIS A 110 1.15 -5.94 -7.57
C HIS A 110 0.94 -5.04 -6.35
N ILE A 111 1.97 -4.70 -5.58
CA ILE A 111 1.85 -3.83 -4.41
C ILE A 111 1.22 -2.48 -4.80
N ILE A 112 1.68 -1.87 -5.88
CA ILE A 112 1.16 -0.57 -6.35
C ILE A 112 -0.27 -0.71 -6.86
N ASN A 113 -0.54 -1.71 -7.70
CA ASN A 113 -1.86 -1.95 -8.27
C ASN A 113 -2.90 -2.29 -7.21
N HIS A 114 -2.53 -3.11 -6.23
CA HIS A 114 -3.36 -3.47 -5.07
C HIS A 114 -3.69 -2.25 -4.21
N SER A 115 -2.70 -1.41 -3.92
CA SER A 115 -2.91 -0.16 -3.17
C SER A 115 -3.88 0.78 -3.91
N THR A 116 -3.71 0.95 -5.22
CA THR A 116 -4.58 1.78 -6.06
C THR A 116 -6.01 1.26 -6.08
N TYR A 117 -6.19 -0.06 -6.20
CA TYR A 117 -7.50 -0.71 -6.18
C TYR A 117 -8.26 -0.42 -4.87
N HIS A 118 -7.61 -0.59 -3.73
CA HIS A 118 -8.24 -0.35 -2.43
C HIS A 118 -8.41 1.13 -2.10
N ARG A 119 -7.52 2.02 -2.53
CA ARG A 119 -7.76 3.46 -2.45
C ARG A 119 -9.01 3.90 -3.20
N GLY A 120 -9.28 3.29 -4.36
CA GLY A 120 -10.54 3.50 -5.10
C GLY A 120 -11.78 3.08 -4.31
N GLN A 121 -11.71 1.97 -3.57
CA GLN A 121 -12.80 1.52 -2.69
C GLN A 121 -13.00 2.50 -1.52
N ILE A 122 -11.93 2.96 -0.88
CA ILE A 122 -12.00 3.98 0.17
C ILE A 122 -12.64 5.28 -0.37
N ALA A 123 -12.26 5.71 -1.57
CA ALA A 123 -12.86 6.89 -2.20
C ALA A 123 -14.37 6.73 -2.42
N MET A 124 -14.85 5.53 -2.77
CA MET A 124 -16.28 5.24 -2.87
C MET A 124 -17.00 5.33 -1.51
N GLU A 125 -16.40 4.76 -0.46
CA GLU A 125 -16.94 4.84 0.91
C GLU A 125 -17.02 6.30 1.38
N PHE A 126 -16.01 7.10 1.12
CA PHE A 126 -16.00 8.53 1.45
C PHE A 126 -17.12 9.30 0.73
N ARG A 127 -17.31 9.06 -0.57
CA ARG A 127 -18.43 9.68 -1.32
C ARG A 127 -19.78 9.29 -0.76
N GLY A 128 -19.98 8.01 -0.47
CA GLY A 128 -21.21 7.51 0.15
C GLY A 128 -21.50 8.13 1.51
N ALA A 129 -20.48 8.58 2.19
CA ALA A 129 -20.54 9.26 3.49
C ALA A 129 -20.66 10.79 3.38
N GLY A 130 -20.68 11.35 2.18
CA GLY A 130 -20.69 12.82 1.98
C GLY A 130 -19.33 13.48 2.24
N ILE A 131 -18.25 12.69 2.31
CA ILE A 131 -16.88 13.18 2.47
C ILE A 131 -16.26 13.33 1.08
N GLY A 132 -15.61 14.47 0.81
CA GLY A 132 -14.87 14.65 -0.44
C GLY A 132 -13.73 13.64 -0.54
N PRO A 133 -13.73 12.73 -1.55
CA PRO A 133 -12.69 11.74 -1.67
C PRO A 133 -11.38 12.38 -2.12
N LEU A 134 -10.27 11.85 -1.61
CA LEU A 134 -8.95 12.17 -2.11
C LEU A 134 -8.79 11.66 -3.55
N VAL A 135 -8.27 12.50 -4.43
CA VAL A 135 -7.97 12.12 -5.82
C VAL A 135 -6.54 11.61 -5.89
N THR A 136 -6.39 10.31 -6.10
CA THR A 136 -5.10 9.62 -6.11
C THR A 136 -4.71 9.05 -7.47
N ASP A 137 -5.27 9.56 -8.57
CA ASP A 137 -4.86 9.16 -9.90
C ASP A 137 -3.40 9.55 -10.18
N TYR A 138 -2.63 8.62 -10.72
CA TYR A 138 -1.21 8.81 -11.00
C TYR A 138 -0.90 10.04 -11.86
N ILE A 139 -1.73 10.31 -12.87
CA ILE A 139 -1.50 11.46 -13.75
C ILE A 139 -1.64 12.80 -13.02
N PHE A 140 -2.50 12.88 -12.00
CA PHE A 140 -2.64 14.09 -11.19
C PHE A 140 -1.44 14.29 -10.26
N TYR A 141 -0.90 13.21 -9.72
CA TYR A 141 0.37 13.25 -8.99
C TYR A 141 1.49 13.82 -9.86
N ARG A 142 1.67 13.29 -11.09
CA ARG A 142 2.71 13.76 -12.02
C ARG A 142 2.55 15.23 -12.44
N ARG A 143 1.33 15.74 -12.53
CA ARG A 143 1.08 17.15 -12.84
C ARG A 143 1.47 18.08 -11.69
N ARG A 144 1.33 17.66 -10.43
CA ARG A 144 1.72 18.45 -9.26
C ARG A 144 3.23 18.64 -9.15
N GLU A 145 4.03 17.73 -9.66
CA GLU A 145 5.49 17.81 -9.64
C GLU A 145 6.08 18.74 -10.71
N GLN A 146 5.27 19.23 -11.63
CA GLN A 146 5.73 20.09 -12.75
C GLN A 146 5.56 21.59 -12.49
N VAL A 147 5.16 21.97 -11.29
CA VAL A 147 4.91 23.39 -10.91
C VAL A 147 6.06 23.94 -10.07
#